data_77482b1891da0a7c14ba028c5fe12fcd
#
_entry.id   77482b1891da0a7c14ba028c5fe12fcd
#
_cell.length_a   1.000
_cell.length_b   1.000
_cell.length_c   1.000
_cell.angle_alpha   90.00
_cell.angle_beta   90.00
_cell.angle_gamma   90.00
#
_symmetry.space_group_name_H-M   'P 1'
#
loop_
_entity.id
_entity.type
_entity.pdbx_description
1 polymer ?
#
loop_
_entity_poly.entity_id
_entity_poly.type
_entity_poly.pdbx_seq_one_letter_code
_entity_poly.pdbx_strand_id
1 'polypeptide(L)'
;MSKGIKNRLIILILLIVFIALYVITHAKRKLIIKDNIFYGVEEGIFESKLSMKELIVPAGVKSISAYSLVGCENLEAVELPDTLESIGELSFMGCRKLGYIKIPGNVRGIGIGAFLECSNLKNIELPEGLEKINAAVFKNCTSLEKISIPLGVKEIDESAFSTCRELKEIELNEGLEKIGSEAFLGCGKIQSIKIPDSVEDINDFAFKDCNNLSNIEMSKGIKYIREGAFEGTKYYERGLWEDEDGIYIGEALIKYENKGSEIRVREGTKVIASKACADLPDLHTVELPESIIVIGNGAFVNCKSLKNINLPKNLEYIKSNAFFECNIESLNIPASVKSIGSEAFANCRNLSNVDMEKTPDIIDVGAFENTYWLEHLEKDEYGCKYFKNILFGYEDGESHVKLREGTKSISGDVFFNSLKLEKIEIPKSVEIIGWEAFSGCQNLKECIFEEGSNIKIIYEEAFKECKSLKEIEIPESTKYLGGKAFEDCESLEKVVFKEGCDIKILNMGVFWGCTDLKEITLPSSLEEVYFAAFAHCESLEEIRFPESIKYIDSSALNTCKNLKQIEVPVSIKEDFKIVKKIIDFGGVHPKVIYY
;
A
#
# COMPACT_ATOMS: atom_id res chain seq x y z
N MET A 1 -47.20 -46.65 -43.33
CA MET A 1 -46.10 -47.24 -42.52
C MET A 1 -46.70 -48.22 -41.53
N SER A 2 -46.23 -49.46 -41.50
CA SER A 2 -46.75 -50.47 -40.59
C SER A 2 -46.37 -50.15 -39.16
N LYS A 3 -47.20 -50.59 -38.21
CA LYS A 3 -47.02 -50.34 -36.77
C LYS A 3 -45.60 -50.73 -36.27
N GLY A 4 -44.97 -51.73 -36.91
CA GLY A 4 -43.61 -52.18 -36.62
C GLY A 4 -42.52 -51.22 -37.05
N ILE A 5 -42.73 -50.45 -38.14
CA ILE A 5 -41.73 -49.43 -38.57
C ILE A 5 -41.76 -48.20 -37.67
N LYS A 6 -42.94 -47.80 -37.19
CA LYS A 6 -43.08 -46.69 -36.22
C LYS A 6 -42.38 -47.02 -34.89
N ASN A 7 -42.55 -48.23 -34.35
CA ASN A 7 -41.90 -48.66 -33.11
C ASN A 7 -40.37 -48.73 -33.24
N ARG A 8 -39.84 -49.20 -34.37
CA ARG A 8 -38.39 -49.22 -34.64
C ARG A 8 -37.81 -47.81 -34.75
N LEU A 9 -38.54 -46.88 -35.36
CA LEU A 9 -38.14 -45.49 -35.49
C LEU A 9 -38.12 -44.78 -34.12
N ILE A 10 -39.12 -45.03 -33.24
CA ILE A 10 -39.18 -44.52 -31.89
C ILE A 10 -38.03 -45.05 -31.04
N ILE A 11 -37.71 -46.36 -31.12
CA ILE A 11 -36.59 -46.97 -30.41
C ILE A 11 -35.26 -46.37 -30.89
N LEU A 12 -35.10 -46.15 -32.19
CA LEU A 12 -33.90 -45.55 -32.77
C LEU A 12 -33.71 -44.08 -32.29
N ILE A 13 -34.81 -43.32 -32.28
CA ILE A 13 -34.79 -41.94 -31.77
C ILE A 13 -34.45 -41.91 -30.27
N LEU A 14 -35.05 -42.80 -29.45
CA LEU A 14 -34.74 -42.91 -28.04
C LEU A 14 -33.27 -43.33 -27.79
N LEU A 15 -32.73 -44.23 -28.64
CA LEU A 15 -31.33 -44.65 -28.56
C LEU A 15 -30.38 -43.51 -28.94
N ILE A 16 -30.70 -42.73 -29.97
CA ILE A 16 -29.94 -41.56 -30.41
C ILE A 16 -29.97 -40.49 -29.29
N VAL A 17 -31.15 -40.24 -28.71
CA VAL A 17 -31.28 -39.30 -27.57
C VAL A 17 -30.50 -39.79 -26.34
N PHE A 18 -30.55 -41.10 -26.06
CA PHE A 18 -29.80 -41.69 -24.96
C PHE A 18 -28.28 -41.61 -25.18
N ILE A 19 -27.83 -41.93 -26.41
CA ILE A 19 -26.41 -41.81 -26.79
C ILE A 19 -25.99 -40.32 -26.76
N ALA A 20 -26.81 -39.41 -27.25
CA ALA A 20 -26.54 -37.97 -27.16
C ALA A 20 -26.46 -37.48 -25.71
N LEU A 21 -27.40 -37.87 -24.84
CA LEU A 21 -27.36 -37.60 -23.40
C LEU A 21 -26.14 -38.23 -22.74
N TYR A 22 -25.78 -39.47 -23.09
CA TYR A 22 -24.59 -40.14 -22.58
C TYR A 22 -23.30 -39.42 -22.99
N VAL A 23 -23.19 -39.02 -24.28
CA VAL A 23 -22.05 -38.24 -24.80
C VAL A 23 -21.99 -36.86 -24.15
N ILE A 24 -23.13 -36.19 -23.92
CA ILE A 24 -23.22 -34.88 -23.27
C ILE A 24 -22.78 -34.99 -21.78
N THR A 25 -23.22 -36.06 -21.08
CA THR A 25 -22.88 -36.22 -19.65
C THR A 25 -21.47 -36.75 -19.41
N HIS A 26 -20.83 -37.37 -20.44
CA HIS A 26 -19.49 -37.95 -20.31
C HIS A 26 -18.44 -37.30 -21.22
N ALA A 27 -18.80 -36.25 -21.96
CA ALA A 27 -17.83 -35.43 -22.68
C ALA A 27 -16.84 -34.83 -21.69
N LYS A 28 -15.57 -35.27 -21.72
CA LYS A 28 -14.51 -34.67 -20.95
C LYS A 28 -14.38 -33.20 -21.39
N ARG A 29 -14.61 -32.29 -20.46
CA ARG A 29 -14.38 -30.86 -20.68
C ARG A 29 -12.93 -30.64 -21.08
N LYS A 30 -12.73 -29.85 -22.11
CA LYS A 30 -11.39 -29.55 -22.58
C LYS A 30 -10.80 -28.41 -21.73
N LEU A 31 -9.74 -28.73 -21.04
CA LEU A 31 -9.01 -27.75 -20.23
C LEU A 31 -8.10 -26.92 -21.13
N ILE A 32 -8.05 -25.62 -20.90
CA ILE A 32 -7.17 -24.71 -21.62
C ILE A 32 -5.88 -24.59 -20.81
N ILE A 33 -4.85 -25.34 -21.22
CA ILE A 33 -3.53 -25.37 -20.58
C ILE A 33 -2.49 -25.01 -21.63
N LYS A 34 -1.63 -24.04 -21.30
CA LYS A 34 -0.51 -23.62 -22.14
C LYS A 34 0.67 -23.27 -21.24
N ASP A 35 1.88 -23.72 -21.59
CA ASP A 35 3.12 -23.43 -20.86
C ASP A 35 3.02 -23.75 -19.34
N ASN A 36 2.37 -24.87 -19.00
CA ASN A 36 2.07 -25.31 -17.63
C ASN A 36 1.14 -24.37 -16.82
N ILE A 37 0.44 -23.46 -17.49
CA ILE A 37 -0.54 -22.56 -16.88
C ILE A 37 -1.95 -23.01 -17.24
N PHE A 38 -2.83 -23.12 -16.27
CA PHE A 38 -4.24 -23.37 -16.45
C PHE A 38 -5.00 -22.06 -16.64
N TYR A 39 -5.61 -21.87 -17.82
CA TYR A 39 -6.36 -20.66 -18.19
C TYR A 39 -7.89 -20.80 -18.04
N GLY A 40 -8.38 -21.99 -17.80
CA GLY A 40 -9.82 -22.24 -17.65
C GLY A 40 -10.30 -23.47 -18.39
N VAL A 41 -11.62 -23.50 -18.62
CA VAL A 41 -12.32 -24.61 -19.31
C VAL A 41 -12.96 -24.09 -20.58
N GLU A 42 -12.78 -24.81 -21.71
CA GLU A 42 -13.41 -24.47 -22.96
C GLU A 42 -14.94 -24.60 -22.86
N GLU A 43 -15.69 -23.59 -23.25
CA GLU A 43 -17.15 -23.61 -23.22
C GLU A 43 -17.65 -24.41 -24.44
N GLY A 44 -18.25 -25.57 -24.17
CA GLY A 44 -18.94 -26.35 -25.20
C GLY A 44 -20.34 -25.80 -25.50
N ILE A 45 -20.89 -26.16 -26.68
CA ILE A 45 -22.22 -25.70 -27.13
C ILE A 45 -23.35 -26.04 -26.14
N PHE A 46 -23.16 -27.00 -25.23
CA PHE A 46 -24.19 -27.50 -24.31
C PHE A 46 -23.80 -27.46 -22.82
N GLU A 47 -22.59 -27.04 -22.46
CA GLU A 47 -22.13 -26.95 -21.06
C GLU A 47 -21.45 -25.61 -20.82
N SER A 48 -22.13 -24.75 -20.04
CA SER A 48 -21.52 -23.51 -19.55
C SER A 48 -20.59 -23.79 -18.35
N LYS A 49 -19.62 -22.90 -18.06
CA LYS A 49 -18.85 -22.88 -16.80
C LYS A 49 -19.77 -23.06 -15.58
N LEU A 50 -20.99 -22.52 -15.67
CA LEU A 50 -22.01 -22.55 -14.61
C LEU A 50 -22.52 -23.96 -14.25
N SER A 51 -22.38 -24.96 -15.14
CA SER A 51 -22.82 -26.34 -14.86
C SER A 51 -21.74 -27.23 -14.25
N MET A 52 -20.49 -26.73 -14.12
CA MET A 52 -19.36 -27.50 -13.62
C MET A 52 -19.45 -27.76 -12.13
N LYS A 53 -19.42 -29.03 -11.69
CA LYS A 53 -19.43 -29.43 -10.30
C LYS A 53 -18.06 -29.84 -9.78
N GLU A 54 -17.24 -30.44 -10.61
CA GLU A 54 -15.93 -30.97 -10.25
C GLU A 54 -14.89 -30.57 -11.29
N LEU A 55 -13.67 -30.29 -10.83
CA LEU A 55 -12.53 -29.98 -11.66
C LEU A 55 -11.29 -30.70 -11.13
N ILE A 56 -10.60 -31.42 -12.02
CA ILE A 56 -9.28 -32.00 -11.73
C ILE A 56 -8.28 -31.26 -12.62
N VAL A 57 -7.37 -30.52 -11.98
CA VAL A 57 -6.26 -29.85 -12.68
C VAL A 57 -5.13 -30.86 -12.86
N PRO A 58 -4.65 -31.13 -14.09
CA PRO A 58 -3.67 -32.17 -14.35
C PRO A 58 -2.33 -31.94 -13.70
N ALA A 59 -1.60 -33.04 -13.43
CA ALA A 59 -0.19 -32.99 -13.03
C ALA A 59 0.65 -32.24 -14.08
N GLY A 60 1.67 -31.48 -13.61
CA GLY A 60 2.53 -30.66 -14.44
C GLY A 60 2.06 -29.21 -14.59
N VAL A 61 0.82 -28.87 -14.22
CA VAL A 61 0.37 -27.48 -14.11
C VAL A 61 1.09 -26.84 -12.91
N LYS A 62 1.69 -25.67 -13.14
CA LYS A 62 2.43 -24.88 -12.15
C LYS A 62 1.66 -23.66 -11.68
N SER A 63 0.76 -23.12 -12.51
CA SER A 63 0.01 -21.91 -12.18
C SER A 63 -1.44 -22.00 -12.65
N ILE A 64 -2.34 -21.48 -11.83
CA ILE A 64 -3.72 -21.14 -12.19
C ILE A 64 -3.73 -19.67 -12.63
N SER A 65 -4.18 -19.41 -13.87
CA SER A 65 -4.24 -18.04 -14.39
C SER A 65 -5.28 -17.20 -13.65
N ALA A 66 -5.07 -15.88 -13.65
CA ALA A 66 -6.09 -14.95 -13.18
C ALA A 66 -7.42 -15.15 -13.92
N TYR A 67 -8.54 -14.96 -13.21
CA TYR A 67 -9.92 -15.02 -13.71
C TYR A 67 -10.36 -16.37 -14.30
N SER A 68 -9.57 -17.43 -14.21
CA SER A 68 -9.77 -18.69 -14.96
C SER A 68 -11.09 -19.41 -14.64
N LEU A 69 -11.57 -19.34 -13.39
CA LEU A 69 -12.79 -20.02 -12.92
C LEU A 69 -13.81 -19.03 -12.31
N VAL A 70 -13.71 -17.75 -12.65
CA VAL A 70 -14.67 -16.74 -12.16
C VAL A 70 -16.10 -17.15 -12.46
N GLY A 71 -16.96 -17.11 -11.43
CA GLY A 71 -18.39 -17.37 -11.55
C GLY A 71 -18.77 -18.83 -11.77
N CYS A 72 -17.86 -19.81 -11.53
CA CYS A 72 -18.21 -21.23 -11.54
C CYS A 72 -19.06 -21.57 -10.28
N GLU A 73 -20.28 -21.01 -10.22
CA GLU A 73 -21.13 -21.03 -9.02
C GLU A 73 -21.49 -22.44 -8.53
N ASN A 74 -21.52 -23.43 -9.43
CA ASN A 74 -21.87 -24.80 -9.10
C ASN A 74 -20.65 -25.71 -8.85
N LEU A 75 -19.43 -25.18 -8.87
CA LEU A 75 -18.21 -25.94 -8.60
C LEU A 75 -18.16 -26.33 -7.13
N GLU A 76 -18.25 -27.65 -6.86
CA GLU A 76 -18.33 -28.24 -5.52
C GLU A 76 -16.96 -28.75 -5.04
N ALA A 77 -16.14 -29.25 -5.97
CA ALA A 77 -14.82 -29.83 -5.66
C ALA A 77 -13.77 -29.47 -6.70
N VAL A 78 -12.54 -29.23 -6.24
CA VAL A 78 -11.36 -28.99 -7.07
C VAL A 78 -10.20 -29.81 -6.54
N GLU A 79 -9.55 -30.57 -7.43
CA GLU A 79 -8.29 -31.24 -7.15
C GLU A 79 -7.14 -30.47 -7.82
N LEU A 80 -6.18 -30.02 -7.04
CA LEU A 80 -4.99 -29.29 -7.50
C LEU A 80 -3.76 -30.21 -7.44
N PRO A 81 -2.86 -30.18 -8.44
CA PRO A 81 -1.69 -31.02 -8.46
C PRO A 81 -0.59 -30.48 -7.54
N ASP A 82 0.24 -31.38 -6.99
CA ASP A 82 1.38 -31.02 -6.14
C ASP A 82 2.45 -30.18 -6.87
N THR A 83 2.39 -30.11 -8.20
CA THR A 83 3.26 -29.28 -9.03
C THR A 83 2.87 -27.81 -9.03
N LEU A 84 1.72 -27.43 -8.43
CA LEU A 84 1.22 -26.07 -8.43
C LEU A 84 2.07 -25.16 -7.55
N GLU A 85 2.50 -24.04 -8.10
CA GLU A 85 3.36 -23.04 -7.46
C GLU A 85 2.61 -21.73 -7.17
N SER A 86 1.55 -21.42 -7.95
CA SER A 86 0.77 -20.18 -7.78
C SER A 86 -0.70 -20.31 -8.19
N ILE A 87 -1.54 -19.50 -7.54
CA ILE A 87 -2.97 -19.32 -7.84
C ILE A 87 -3.19 -17.85 -8.18
N GLY A 88 -3.70 -17.58 -9.38
CA GLY A 88 -3.85 -16.22 -9.91
C GLY A 88 -4.97 -15.42 -9.26
N GLU A 89 -4.96 -14.13 -9.53
CA GLU A 89 -5.95 -13.15 -9.08
C GLU A 89 -7.37 -13.58 -9.51
N LEU A 90 -8.37 -13.45 -8.59
CA LEU A 90 -9.78 -13.71 -8.80
C LEU A 90 -10.10 -15.07 -9.46
N SER A 91 -9.15 -16.02 -9.42
CA SER A 91 -9.25 -17.27 -10.19
C SER A 91 -10.45 -18.14 -9.81
N PHE A 92 -10.86 -18.18 -8.55
CA PHE A 92 -12.04 -18.89 -8.04
C PHE A 92 -13.15 -17.94 -7.54
N MET A 93 -13.10 -16.66 -7.92
CA MET A 93 -14.11 -15.69 -7.50
C MET A 93 -15.53 -16.18 -7.82
N GLY A 94 -16.42 -16.16 -6.83
CA GLY A 94 -17.83 -16.53 -7.00
C GLY A 94 -18.07 -18.05 -7.18
N CYS A 95 -17.11 -18.92 -6.84
CA CYS A 95 -17.33 -20.37 -6.75
C CYS A 95 -18.16 -20.70 -5.50
N ARG A 96 -19.44 -20.31 -5.51
CA ARG A 96 -20.31 -20.26 -4.31
C ARG A 96 -20.61 -21.60 -3.67
N LYS A 97 -20.51 -22.72 -4.43
CA LYS A 97 -20.72 -24.08 -3.90
C LYS A 97 -19.44 -24.79 -3.49
N LEU A 98 -18.25 -24.19 -3.71
CA LEU A 98 -16.98 -24.78 -3.31
C LEU A 98 -16.91 -24.90 -1.77
N GLY A 99 -17.03 -26.13 -1.25
CA GLY A 99 -17.08 -26.35 0.19
C GLY A 99 -15.73 -26.60 0.83
N TYR A 100 -14.79 -27.13 0.06
CA TYR A 100 -13.44 -27.44 0.49
C TYR A 100 -12.48 -27.40 -0.71
N ILE A 101 -11.28 -26.92 -0.49
CA ILE A 101 -10.16 -27.02 -1.41
C ILE A 101 -8.87 -27.21 -0.62
N LYS A 102 -8.03 -28.14 -1.07
CA LYS A 102 -6.69 -28.34 -0.54
C LYS A 102 -5.69 -27.59 -1.43
N ILE A 103 -4.98 -26.64 -0.84
CA ILE A 103 -3.90 -25.92 -1.51
C ILE A 103 -2.61 -26.74 -1.39
N PRO A 104 -1.94 -27.11 -2.50
CA PRO A 104 -0.69 -27.86 -2.45
C PRO A 104 0.44 -27.12 -1.73
N GLY A 105 1.30 -27.87 -1.03
CA GLY A 105 2.39 -27.31 -0.22
C GLY A 105 3.47 -26.52 -0.99
N ASN A 106 3.52 -26.66 -2.32
CA ASN A 106 4.45 -25.92 -3.17
C ASN A 106 3.94 -24.54 -3.60
N VAL A 107 2.68 -24.19 -3.32
CA VAL A 107 2.12 -22.87 -3.62
C VAL A 107 2.80 -21.82 -2.75
N ARG A 108 3.33 -20.77 -3.39
CA ARG A 108 4.01 -19.62 -2.77
C ARG A 108 3.20 -18.33 -2.86
N GLY A 109 2.21 -18.28 -3.76
CA GLY A 109 1.37 -17.10 -3.96
C GLY A 109 -0.08 -17.46 -4.26
N ILE A 110 -0.99 -16.74 -3.58
CA ILE A 110 -2.44 -16.75 -3.84
C ILE A 110 -2.81 -15.31 -4.18
N GLY A 111 -3.29 -15.08 -5.41
CA GLY A 111 -3.56 -13.74 -5.94
C GLY A 111 -4.70 -13.01 -5.21
N ILE A 112 -4.80 -11.72 -5.44
CA ILE A 112 -5.86 -10.84 -4.90
C ILE A 112 -7.23 -11.46 -5.22
N GLY A 113 -8.11 -11.54 -4.21
CA GLY A 113 -9.48 -12.03 -4.36
C GLY A 113 -9.61 -13.46 -4.90
N ALA A 114 -8.56 -14.30 -4.84
CA ALA A 114 -8.57 -15.62 -5.48
C ALA A 114 -9.80 -16.47 -5.09
N PHE A 115 -10.27 -16.38 -3.86
CA PHE A 115 -11.46 -17.08 -3.34
C PHE A 115 -12.59 -16.12 -2.93
N LEU A 116 -12.59 -14.90 -3.46
CA LEU A 116 -13.64 -13.90 -3.20
C LEU A 116 -15.03 -14.49 -3.50
N GLU A 117 -15.98 -14.35 -2.55
CA GLU A 117 -17.35 -14.87 -2.65
C GLU A 117 -17.46 -16.41 -2.75
N CYS A 118 -16.48 -17.18 -2.32
CA CYS A 118 -16.64 -18.62 -2.13
C CYS A 118 -17.48 -18.89 -0.87
N SER A 119 -18.77 -18.54 -0.93
CA SER A 119 -19.64 -18.44 0.25
C SER A 119 -19.90 -19.76 0.99
N ASN A 120 -19.69 -20.91 0.36
CA ASN A 120 -19.83 -22.23 0.98
C ASN A 120 -18.50 -22.82 1.49
N LEU A 121 -17.38 -22.14 1.29
CA LEU A 121 -16.06 -22.61 1.72
C LEU A 121 -16.00 -22.60 3.25
N LYS A 122 -15.92 -23.82 3.84
CA LYS A 122 -15.95 -23.98 5.31
C LYS A 122 -14.57 -24.04 5.93
N ASN A 123 -13.66 -24.71 5.27
CA ASN A 123 -12.29 -24.90 5.73
C ASN A 123 -11.33 -24.82 4.57
N ILE A 124 -10.15 -24.27 4.83
CA ILE A 124 -9.04 -24.25 3.89
C ILE A 124 -7.74 -24.38 4.69
N GLU A 125 -6.84 -25.19 4.16
CA GLU A 125 -5.48 -25.33 4.69
C GLU A 125 -4.54 -24.51 3.80
N LEU A 126 -3.86 -23.52 4.40
CA LEU A 126 -2.90 -22.68 3.70
C LEU A 126 -1.51 -23.31 3.73
N PRO A 127 -0.75 -23.26 2.62
CA PRO A 127 0.59 -23.83 2.58
C PRO A 127 1.60 -22.97 3.36
N GLU A 128 2.57 -23.63 4.01
CA GLU A 128 3.61 -23.00 4.84
C GLU A 128 4.54 -22.03 4.06
N GLY A 129 4.54 -22.12 2.74
CA GLY A 129 5.39 -21.28 1.90
C GLY A 129 4.81 -19.92 1.54
N LEU A 130 3.66 -19.53 2.08
CA LEU A 130 3.09 -18.20 1.86
C LEU A 130 3.82 -17.17 2.72
N GLU A 131 4.13 -16.03 2.11
CA GLU A 131 4.74 -14.88 2.79
C GLU A 131 3.70 -13.80 3.10
N LYS A 132 2.56 -13.81 2.39
CA LYS A 132 1.48 -12.82 2.53
C LYS A 132 0.12 -13.44 2.23
N ILE A 133 -0.92 -13.00 2.94
CA ILE A 133 -2.33 -13.19 2.56
C ILE A 133 -2.77 -11.92 1.84
N ASN A 134 -2.91 -12.00 0.52
CA ASN A 134 -3.22 -10.85 -0.33
C ASN A 134 -4.64 -10.29 -0.10
N ALA A 135 -4.89 -9.11 -0.64
CA ALA A 135 -6.15 -8.40 -0.47
C ALA A 135 -7.35 -9.23 -0.95
N ALA A 136 -8.44 -9.19 -0.16
CA ALA A 136 -9.73 -9.79 -0.44
C ALA A 136 -9.71 -11.30 -0.77
N VAL A 137 -8.61 -12.03 -0.48
CA VAL A 137 -8.47 -13.47 -0.86
C VAL A 137 -9.66 -14.30 -0.42
N PHE A 138 -10.17 -14.11 0.80
CA PHE A 138 -11.32 -14.82 1.36
C PHE A 138 -12.50 -13.91 1.68
N LYS A 139 -12.53 -12.69 1.12
CA LYS A 139 -13.65 -11.76 1.34
C LYS A 139 -14.97 -12.41 0.94
N ASN A 140 -16.00 -12.31 1.81
CA ASN A 140 -17.31 -12.94 1.63
C ASN A 140 -17.29 -14.49 1.60
N CYS A 141 -16.28 -15.16 2.15
CA CYS A 141 -16.33 -16.60 2.45
C CYS A 141 -17.19 -16.81 3.70
N THR A 142 -18.50 -16.60 3.57
CA THR A 142 -19.43 -16.47 4.71
C THR A 142 -19.57 -17.73 5.56
N SER A 143 -19.21 -18.92 5.04
CA SER A 143 -19.23 -20.19 5.75
C SER A 143 -17.88 -20.61 6.33
N LEU A 144 -16.82 -19.83 6.15
CA LEU A 144 -15.49 -20.14 6.67
C LEU A 144 -15.52 -20.10 8.21
N GLU A 145 -15.21 -21.25 8.85
CA GLU A 145 -15.34 -21.41 10.31
C GLU A 145 -13.99 -21.25 11.03
N LYS A 146 -12.91 -21.68 10.39
CA LYS A 146 -11.58 -21.70 10.99
C LYS A 146 -10.51 -21.36 9.98
N ILE A 147 -9.45 -20.66 10.43
CA ILE A 147 -8.24 -20.40 9.66
C ILE A 147 -7.02 -20.39 10.58
N SER A 148 -5.93 -21.00 10.11
CA SER A 148 -4.61 -20.91 10.73
C SER A 148 -3.67 -20.21 9.75
N ILE A 149 -3.02 -19.15 10.20
CA ILE A 149 -2.10 -18.36 9.36
C ILE A 149 -0.71 -18.99 9.43
N PRO A 150 -0.12 -19.41 8.28
CA PRO A 150 1.20 -20.05 8.22
C PRO A 150 2.33 -19.18 8.80
N LEU A 151 3.37 -19.83 9.34
CA LEU A 151 4.50 -19.15 10.01
C LEU A 151 5.26 -18.16 9.10
N GLY A 152 5.26 -18.41 7.77
CA GLY A 152 5.94 -17.53 6.78
C GLY A 152 5.22 -16.21 6.56
N VAL A 153 3.93 -16.12 6.89
CA VAL A 153 3.11 -14.93 6.58
C VAL A 153 3.48 -13.76 7.48
N LYS A 154 3.89 -12.67 6.85
CA LYS A 154 4.26 -11.40 7.50
C LYS A 154 3.10 -10.39 7.51
N GLU A 155 2.21 -10.47 6.54
CA GLU A 155 1.13 -9.52 6.34
C GLU A 155 -0.17 -10.22 5.95
N ILE A 156 -1.26 -9.81 6.60
CA ILE A 156 -2.64 -10.05 6.16
C ILE A 156 -3.11 -8.74 5.55
N ASP A 157 -3.40 -8.74 4.24
CA ASP A 157 -3.70 -7.51 3.50
C ASP A 157 -5.17 -7.08 3.61
N GLU A 158 -5.51 -5.98 2.91
CA GLU A 158 -6.82 -5.34 2.95
C GLU A 158 -7.96 -6.32 2.69
N SER A 159 -9.00 -6.28 3.53
CA SER A 159 -10.24 -7.05 3.40
C SER A 159 -10.05 -8.57 3.27
N ALA A 160 -8.88 -9.13 3.59
CA ALA A 160 -8.52 -10.53 3.31
C ALA A 160 -9.56 -11.55 3.80
N PHE A 161 -10.17 -11.34 4.97
CA PHE A 161 -11.24 -12.15 5.57
C PHE A 161 -12.51 -11.35 5.84
N SER A 162 -12.66 -10.18 5.21
CA SER A 162 -13.83 -9.32 5.42
C SER A 162 -15.12 -10.09 5.18
N THR A 163 -16.07 -9.98 6.12
CA THR A 163 -17.40 -10.65 6.12
C THR A 163 -17.36 -12.17 6.06
N CYS A 164 -16.32 -12.81 6.60
CA CYS A 164 -16.32 -14.23 6.95
C CYS A 164 -17.18 -14.44 8.22
N ARG A 165 -18.50 -14.41 8.06
CA ARG A 165 -19.45 -14.28 9.17
C ARG A 165 -19.46 -15.47 10.14
N GLU A 166 -19.09 -16.67 9.69
CA GLU A 166 -19.02 -17.87 10.52
C GLU A 166 -17.62 -18.12 11.08
N LEU A 167 -16.62 -17.27 10.80
CA LEU A 167 -15.26 -17.40 11.30
C LEU A 167 -15.24 -17.21 12.82
N LYS A 168 -14.94 -18.28 13.55
CA LYS A 168 -14.92 -18.32 15.01
C LYS A 168 -13.54 -18.64 15.60
N GLU A 169 -12.71 -19.36 14.84
CA GLU A 169 -11.37 -19.76 15.26
C GLU A 169 -10.34 -19.18 14.29
N ILE A 170 -9.44 -18.37 14.82
CA ILE A 170 -8.32 -17.80 14.07
C ILE A 170 -7.05 -17.94 14.88
N GLU A 171 -6.02 -18.52 14.24
CA GLU A 171 -4.69 -18.66 14.81
C GLU A 171 -3.72 -17.77 13.99
N LEU A 172 -3.29 -16.66 14.59
CA LEU A 172 -2.28 -15.78 14.01
C LEU A 172 -0.89 -16.30 14.37
N ASN A 173 0.05 -16.28 13.42
CA ASN A 173 1.42 -16.76 13.64
C ASN A 173 2.29 -15.72 14.38
N GLU A 174 3.31 -16.19 15.10
CA GLU A 174 4.24 -15.34 15.87
C GLU A 174 5.26 -14.57 14.98
N GLY A 175 5.13 -14.61 13.65
CA GLY A 175 5.92 -13.83 12.70
C GLY A 175 5.13 -12.77 11.98
N LEU A 176 3.82 -12.66 12.24
CA LEU A 176 2.94 -11.69 11.61
C LEU A 176 3.29 -10.27 12.06
N GLU A 177 3.51 -9.36 11.12
CA GLU A 177 3.96 -7.99 11.39
C GLU A 177 2.83 -6.97 11.19
N LYS A 178 1.87 -7.26 10.28
CA LYS A 178 0.81 -6.31 9.91
C LYS A 178 -0.54 -6.98 9.68
N ILE A 179 -1.60 -6.33 10.16
CA ILE A 179 -3.00 -6.66 9.89
C ILE A 179 -3.61 -5.48 9.10
N GLY A 180 -4.00 -5.76 7.84
CA GLY A 180 -4.48 -4.77 6.87
C GLY A 180 -5.85 -4.18 7.19
N SER A 181 -6.21 -3.14 6.44
CA SER A 181 -7.50 -2.48 6.57
C SER A 181 -8.65 -3.45 6.31
N GLU A 182 -9.70 -3.40 7.15
CA GLU A 182 -10.88 -4.25 7.02
C GLU A 182 -10.56 -5.77 7.01
N ALA A 183 -9.35 -6.21 7.39
CA ALA A 183 -8.92 -7.59 7.23
C ALA A 183 -9.93 -8.61 7.79
N PHE A 184 -10.57 -8.31 8.93
CA PHE A 184 -11.59 -9.13 9.60
C PHE A 184 -12.92 -8.39 9.79
N LEU A 185 -13.18 -7.33 9.00
CA LEU A 185 -14.43 -6.57 9.08
C LEU A 185 -15.65 -7.50 9.05
N GLY A 186 -16.54 -7.39 10.05
CA GLY A 186 -17.79 -8.14 10.09
C GLY A 186 -17.63 -9.65 10.35
N CYS A 187 -16.49 -10.12 10.87
CA CYS A 187 -16.30 -11.48 11.35
C CYS A 187 -16.98 -11.69 12.71
N GLY A 188 -18.30 -11.63 12.71
CA GLY A 188 -19.14 -11.54 13.92
C GLY A 188 -19.12 -12.75 14.85
N LYS A 189 -18.50 -13.88 14.48
CA LYS A 189 -18.41 -15.07 15.34
C LYS A 189 -17.12 -15.17 16.15
N ILE A 190 -16.09 -14.37 15.85
CA ILE A 190 -14.84 -14.31 16.62
C ILE A 190 -15.18 -13.82 18.04
N GLN A 191 -14.81 -14.61 19.06
CA GLN A 191 -15.07 -14.28 20.47
C GLN A 191 -13.79 -13.81 21.19
N SER A 192 -12.66 -14.34 20.79
CA SER A 192 -11.35 -13.99 21.34
C SER A 192 -10.29 -13.98 20.25
N ILE A 193 -9.29 -13.12 20.42
CA ILE A 193 -8.12 -13.08 19.55
C ILE A 193 -6.87 -12.78 20.37
N LYS A 194 -5.79 -13.48 20.06
CA LYS A 194 -4.45 -13.16 20.53
C LYS A 194 -3.67 -12.53 19.38
N ILE A 195 -3.28 -11.29 19.54
CA ILE A 195 -2.41 -10.56 18.61
C ILE A 195 -0.95 -10.87 18.99
N PRO A 196 -0.15 -11.48 18.09
CA PRO A 196 1.24 -11.85 18.37
C PRO A 196 2.14 -10.66 18.69
N ASP A 197 3.21 -10.88 19.46
CA ASP A 197 4.15 -9.81 19.83
C ASP A 197 4.93 -9.22 18.64
N SER A 198 4.95 -9.89 17.51
CA SER A 198 5.52 -9.40 16.24
C SER A 198 4.65 -8.40 15.51
N VAL A 199 3.34 -8.30 15.82
CA VAL A 199 2.44 -7.37 15.15
C VAL A 199 2.74 -5.94 15.59
N GLU A 200 3.11 -5.11 14.64
CA GLU A 200 3.42 -3.70 14.84
C GLU A 200 2.30 -2.75 14.37
N ASP A 201 1.50 -3.17 13.36
CA ASP A 201 0.49 -2.30 12.74
C ASP A 201 -0.86 -3.04 12.57
N ILE A 202 -1.92 -2.44 13.12
CA ILE A 202 -3.33 -2.84 12.92
C ILE A 202 -4.02 -1.69 12.21
N ASN A 203 -4.41 -1.93 10.94
CA ASN A 203 -4.93 -0.89 10.06
C ASN A 203 -6.41 -0.58 10.31
N ASP A 204 -6.91 0.40 9.52
CA ASP A 204 -8.25 0.95 9.67
C ASP A 204 -9.32 -0.15 9.60
N PHE A 205 -10.26 -0.14 10.56
CA PHE A 205 -11.40 -1.03 10.60
C PHE A 205 -11.07 -2.54 10.62
N ALA A 206 -9.83 -2.92 10.98
CA ALA A 206 -9.34 -4.28 10.85
C ALA A 206 -10.25 -5.34 11.52
N PHE A 207 -10.82 -5.05 12.69
CA PHE A 207 -11.77 -5.91 13.43
C PHE A 207 -13.14 -5.23 13.63
N LYS A 208 -13.44 -4.19 12.84
CA LYS A 208 -14.73 -3.51 12.95
C LYS A 208 -15.88 -4.50 12.76
N ASP A 209 -16.95 -4.32 13.58
CA ASP A 209 -18.16 -5.16 13.57
C ASP A 209 -17.90 -6.66 13.84
N CYS A 210 -16.77 -7.00 14.50
CA CYS A 210 -16.59 -8.31 15.12
C CYS A 210 -17.43 -8.38 16.42
N ASN A 211 -18.76 -8.39 16.26
CA ASN A 211 -19.73 -8.11 17.33
C ASN A 211 -19.66 -9.04 18.57
N ASN A 212 -19.04 -10.21 18.47
CA ASN A 212 -18.86 -11.11 19.61
C ASN A 212 -17.46 -11.04 20.22
N LEU A 213 -16.53 -10.29 19.62
CA LEU A 213 -15.15 -10.17 20.11
C LEU A 213 -15.13 -9.44 21.45
N SER A 214 -14.95 -10.22 22.52
CA SER A 214 -14.99 -9.74 23.91
C SER A 214 -13.67 -9.91 24.66
N ASN A 215 -12.72 -10.66 24.10
CA ASN A 215 -11.41 -10.86 24.69
C ASN A 215 -10.32 -10.61 23.64
N ILE A 216 -9.44 -9.64 23.91
CA ILE A 216 -8.34 -9.25 23.02
C ILE A 216 -7.07 -9.28 23.84
N GLU A 217 -6.17 -10.21 23.51
CA GLU A 217 -4.81 -10.24 24.04
C GLU A 217 -3.93 -9.46 23.06
N MET A 218 -3.49 -8.26 23.45
CA MET A 218 -2.73 -7.37 22.61
C MET A 218 -1.23 -7.63 22.71
N SER A 219 -0.57 -7.55 21.58
CA SER A 219 0.88 -7.51 21.41
C SER A 219 1.53 -6.40 22.24
N LYS A 220 2.75 -6.68 22.74
CA LYS A 220 3.64 -5.65 23.29
C LYS A 220 4.44 -4.90 22.23
N GLY A 221 4.47 -5.40 21.00
CA GLY A 221 5.17 -4.81 19.86
C GLY A 221 4.38 -3.75 19.11
N ILE A 222 3.11 -3.53 19.46
CA ILE A 222 2.22 -2.64 18.71
C ILE A 222 2.75 -1.20 18.68
N LYS A 223 2.85 -0.64 17.49
CA LYS A 223 3.24 0.76 17.24
C LYS A 223 2.08 1.58 16.67
N TYR A 224 1.20 0.95 15.91
CA TYR A 224 0.11 1.65 15.21
C TYR A 224 -1.20 0.89 15.37
N ILE A 225 -2.23 1.59 15.87
CA ILE A 225 -3.63 1.16 15.82
C ILE A 225 -4.39 2.28 15.13
N ARG A 226 -4.92 1.96 13.94
CA ARG A 226 -5.56 2.94 13.08
C ARG A 226 -7.04 3.10 13.38
N GLU A 227 -7.71 3.97 12.62
CA GLU A 227 -9.08 4.39 12.86
C GLU A 227 -10.04 3.20 12.93
N GLY A 228 -10.91 3.18 13.94
CA GLY A 228 -12.00 2.23 14.05
C GLY A 228 -11.59 0.75 14.08
N ALA A 229 -10.30 0.43 14.33
CA ALA A 229 -9.79 -0.94 14.23
C ALA A 229 -10.60 -1.96 15.04
N PHE A 230 -11.19 -1.56 16.17
CA PHE A 230 -12.01 -2.42 17.04
C PHE A 230 -13.44 -1.90 17.25
N GLU A 231 -13.87 -0.93 16.44
CA GLU A 231 -15.22 -0.35 16.51
C GLU A 231 -16.30 -1.44 16.30
N GLY A 232 -17.39 -1.39 17.07
CA GLY A 232 -18.48 -2.35 17.00
C GLY A 232 -18.12 -3.75 17.55
N THR A 233 -16.96 -3.94 18.18
CA THR A 233 -16.68 -5.16 18.93
C THR A 233 -17.36 -5.11 20.30
N LYS A 234 -17.68 -6.28 20.84
CA LYS A 234 -18.25 -6.36 22.19
C LYS A 234 -17.30 -5.82 23.26
N TYR A 235 -15.99 -5.94 23.04
CA TYR A 235 -14.96 -5.33 23.90
C TYR A 235 -15.07 -3.80 23.91
N TYR A 236 -15.16 -3.21 22.72
CA TYR A 236 -15.28 -1.75 22.54
C TYR A 236 -16.57 -1.21 23.14
N GLU A 237 -17.71 -1.84 22.83
CA GLU A 237 -19.02 -1.43 23.33
C GLU A 237 -19.10 -1.50 24.86
N ARG A 238 -18.51 -2.55 25.46
CA ARG A 238 -18.44 -2.67 26.93
C ARG A 238 -17.59 -1.56 27.54
N GLY A 239 -16.45 -1.23 26.94
CA GLY A 239 -15.57 -0.15 27.42
C GLY A 239 -16.23 1.22 27.44
N LEU A 240 -17.15 1.51 26.48
CA LEU A 240 -17.90 2.75 26.48
C LEU A 240 -18.81 2.95 27.71
N TRP A 241 -19.19 1.86 28.38
CA TRP A 241 -20.12 1.90 29.51
C TRP A 241 -19.45 1.73 30.89
N GLU A 242 -18.30 1.07 30.93
CA GLU A 242 -17.68 0.61 32.17
C GLU A 242 -16.39 1.37 32.54
N ASP A 243 -15.75 2.08 31.61
CA ASP A 243 -14.42 2.69 31.84
C ASP A 243 -14.49 4.23 31.63
N GLU A 244 -14.52 4.96 32.75
CA GLU A 244 -14.57 6.43 32.73
C GLU A 244 -13.26 7.06 32.20
N ASP A 245 -12.15 6.30 32.24
CA ASP A 245 -10.80 6.76 31.84
C ASP A 245 -10.47 6.49 30.36
N GLY A 246 -11.43 5.92 29.60
CA GLY A 246 -11.25 5.56 28.19
C GLY A 246 -11.06 4.07 27.94
N ILE A 247 -11.19 3.66 26.69
CA ILE A 247 -11.08 2.27 26.25
C ILE A 247 -9.62 1.95 25.95
N TYR A 248 -9.06 1.00 26.69
CA TYR A 248 -7.70 0.54 26.50
C TYR A 248 -7.65 -0.92 26.08
N ILE A 249 -6.75 -1.24 25.15
CA ILE A 249 -6.40 -2.61 24.79
C ILE A 249 -4.88 -2.76 25.00
N GLY A 250 -4.48 -3.53 26.01
CA GLY A 250 -3.08 -3.63 26.39
C GLY A 250 -2.48 -2.27 26.78
N GLU A 251 -1.41 -1.86 26.10
CA GLU A 251 -0.69 -0.59 26.31
C GLU A 251 -1.16 0.53 25.35
N ALA A 252 -2.34 0.38 24.72
CA ALA A 252 -2.89 1.35 23.77
C ALA A 252 -4.21 1.97 24.26
N LEU A 253 -4.34 3.29 24.23
CA LEU A 253 -5.60 4.02 24.35
C LEU A 253 -6.30 3.99 22.99
N ILE A 254 -7.46 3.34 22.92
CA ILE A 254 -8.22 3.16 21.68
C ILE A 254 -9.26 4.26 21.47
N LYS A 255 -9.93 4.67 22.54
CA LYS A 255 -10.95 5.72 22.49
C LYS A 255 -11.13 6.38 23.84
N TYR A 256 -11.36 7.68 23.81
CA TYR A 256 -11.77 8.48 24.95
C TYR A 256 -13.01 9.29 24.55
N GLU A 257 -14.10 9.13 25.28
CA GLU A 257 -15.38 9.78 24.95
C GLU A 257 -15.93 10.66 26.10
N ASN A 258 -15.19 10.73 27.22
CA ASN A 258 -15.61 11.58 28.33
C ASN A 258 -15.57 13.07 27.90
N LYS A 259 -16.66 13.79 28.17
CA LYS A 259 -16.81 15.22 27.85
C LYS A 259 -16.18 16.16 28.88
N GLY A 260 -15.24 15.64 29.68
CA GLY A 260 -14.49 16.47 30.65
C GLY A 260 -13.50 17.42 29.96
N SER A 261 -13.08 18.43 30.70
CA SER A 261 -12.08 19.40 30.21
C SER A 261 -10.63 18.92 30.35
N GLU A 262 -10.43 17.79 30.99
CA GLU A 262 -9.09 17.23 31.27
C GLU A 262 -9.06 15.74 31.01
N ILE A 263 -7.98 15.28 30.37
CA ILE A 263 -7.67 13.87 30.18
C ILE A 263 -6.38 13.53 30.90
N ARG A 264 -6.41 12.45 31.69
CA ARG A 264 -5.23 11.79 32.19
C ARG A 264 -5.10 10.41 31.57
N VAL A 265 -4.12 10.25 30.70
CA VAL A 265 -3.84 8.94 30.07
C VAL A 265 -3.16 8.03 31.10
N ARG A 266 -3.62 6.76 31.16
CA ARG A 266 -3.16 5.76 32.12
C ARG A 266 -1.64 5.50 32.01
N GLU A 267 -0.98 5.38 33.15
CA GLU A 267 0.45 5.02 33.22
C GLU A 267 0.73 3.69 32.50
N GLY A 268 1.84 3.60 31.80
CA GLY A 268 2.22 2.45 30.99
C GLY A 268 1.63 2.42 29.59
N THR A 269 0.73 3.36 29.23
CA THR A 269 0.24 3.50 27.86
C THR A 269 1.39 3.91 26.94
N LYS A 270 1.57 3.20 25.82
CA LYS A 270 2.61 3.48 24.82
C LYS A 270 2.06 4.10 23.54
N VAL A 271 0.82 3.78 23.19
CA VAL A 271 0.19 4.20 21.94
C VAL A 271 -1.13 4.91 22.22
N ILE A 272 -1.30 6.09 21.64
CA ILE A 272 -2.62 6.72 21.48
C ILE A 272 -3.07 6.39 20.06
N ALA A 273 -4.14 5.62 19.92
CA ALA A 273 -4.64 5.19 18.63
C ALA A 273 -5.15 6.36 17.76
N SER A 274 -5.32 6.11 16.48
CA SER A 274 -5.88 7.12 15.58
C SER A 274 -7.26 7.54 16.03
N LYS A 275 -7.50 8.84 16.06
CA LYS A 275 -8.76 9.50 16.50
C LYS A 275 -9.22 9.10 17.92
N ALA A 276 -8.31 8.61 18.76
CA ALA A 276 -8.67 8.17 20.11
C ALA A 276 -9.34 9.25 20.95
N CYS A 277 -8.87 10.49 20.84
CA CYS A 277 -9.38 11.68 21.57
C CYS A 277 -9.86 12.77 20.59
N ALA A 278 -10.35 12.40 19.41
CA ALA A 278 -10.81 13.35 18.39
C ALA A 278 -12.12 14.01 18.77
N ASP A 279 -12.33 15.25 18.26
CA ASP A 279 -13.60 15.99 18.34
C ASP A 279 -14.08 16.23 19.80
N LEU A 280 -13.14 16.53 20.70
CA LEU A 280 -13.41 16.92 22.10
C LEU A 280 -13.27 18.45 22.25
N PRO A 281 -14.31 19.24 21.92
CA PRO A 281 -14.21 20.69 21.85
C PRO A 281 -13.96 21.36 23.20
N ASP A 282 -14.35 20.72 24.30
CA ASP A 282 -14.21 21.24 25.67
C ASP A 282 -12.90 20.77 26.36
N LEU A 283 -12.09 19.97 25.68
CA LEU A 283 -10.82 19.49 26.21
C LEU A 283 -9.79 20.63 26.29
N HIS A 284 -9.31 20.96 27.52
CA HIS A 284 -8.32 22.02 27.77
C HIS A 284 -6.93 21.48 28.02
N THR A 285 -6.83 20.34 28.69
CA THR A 285 -5.56 19.79 29.18
C THR A 285 -5.49 18.28 28.92
N VAL A 286 -4.31 17.82 28.56
CA VAL A 286 -4.01 16.37 28.43
C VAL A 286 -2.73 16.08 29.20
N GLU A 287 -2.81 15.16 30.16
CA GLU A 287 -1.64 14.61 30.87
C GLU A 287 -1.26 13.28 30.19
N LEU A 288 -0.09 13.26 29.55
CA LEU A 288 0.48 12.08 28.89
C LEU A 288 1.57 11.46 29.76
N PRO A 289 1.57 10.15 30.01
CA PRO A 289 2.65 9.48 30.73
C PRO A 289 3.92 9.41 29.87
N GLU A 290 5.07 9.35 30.54
CA GLU A 290 6.39 9.27 29.87
C GLU A 290 6.57 7.98 29.03
N SER A 291 5.68 7.00 29.19
CA SER A 291 5.69 5.74 28.42
C SER A 291 5.16 5.88 26.98
N ILE A 292 4.53 6.99 26.60
CA ILE A 292 4.00 7.19 25.25
C ILE A 292 5.15 7.25 24.24
N ILE A 293 5.02 6.43 23.20
CA ILE A 293 5.95 6.34 22.07
C ILE A 293 5.30 6.90 20.79
N VAL A 294 3.99 6.71 20.63
CA VAL A 294 3.25 7.09 19.42
C VAL A 294 1.97 7.84 19.77
N ILE A 295 1.77 8.98 19.10
CA ILE A 295 0.48 9.69 19.01
C ILE A 295 -0.05 9.47 17.58
N GLY A 296 -1.17 8.76 17.45
CA GLY A 296 -1.75 8.27 16.19
C GLY A 296 -2.37 9.36 15.32
N ASN A 297 -2.78 8.98 14.12
CA ASN A 297 -3.40 9.90 13.16
C ASN A 297 -4.65 10.56 13.75
N GLY A 298 -4.70 11.90 13.71
CA GLY A 298 -5.83 12.66 14.22
C GLY A 298 -6.16 12.41 15.68
N ALA A 299 -5.21 11.93 16.50
CA ALA A 299 -5.48 11.50 17.87
C ALA A 299 -6.23 12.55 18.70
N PHE A 300 -5.92 13.83 18.50
CA PHE A 300 -6.55 15.00 19.15
C PHE A 300 -7.13 15.98 18.11
N VAL A 301 -7.45 15.53 16.91
CA VAL A 301 -8.00 16.40 15.87
C VAL A 301 -9.26 17.13 16.37
N ASN A 302 -9.41 18.42 16.04
CA ASN A 302 -10.54 19.27 16.43
C ASN A 302 -10.74 19.47 17.96
N CYS A 303 -9.69 19.28 18.77
CA CYS A 303 -9.74 19.65 20.20
C CYS A 303 -9.53 21.17 20.37
N LYS A 304 -10.56 21.95 19.99
CA LYS A 304 -10.49 23.41 19.80
C LYS A 304 -10.21 24.21 21.09
N SER A 305 -10.32 23.60 22.26
CA SER A 305 -9.97 24.22 23.54
C SER A 305 -8.63 23.76 24.11
N LEU A 306 -7.95 22.79 23.47
CA LEU A 306 -6.68 22.26 23.96
C LEU A 306 -5.56 23.27 23.75
N LYS A 307 -5.13 23.89 24.87
CA LYS A 307 -4.10 24.94 24.86
C LYS A 307 -2.72 24.46 25.24
N ASN A 308 -2.66 23.51 26.17
CA ASN A 308 -1.41 23.04 26.73
C ASN A 308 -1.29 21.54 26.61
N ILE A 309 -0.17 21.11 26.08
CA ILE A 309 0.21 19.70 26.01
C ILE A 309 1.71 19.58 26.29
N ASN A 310 2.06 18.70 27.23
CA ASN A 310 3.44 18.33 27.47
C ASN A 310 3.72 17.01 26.73
N LEU A 311 4.54 17.07 25.69
CA LEU A 311 4.95 15.88 24.96
C LEU A 311 5.95 15.07 25.79
N PRO A 312 5.73 13.74 25.95
CA PRO A 312 6.60 12.88 26.74
C PRO A 312 8.01 12.74 26.15
N LYS A 313 9.03 12.61 27.01
CA LYS A 313 10.44 12.53 26.57
C LYS A 313 10.77 11.27 25.75
N ASN A 314 9.94 10.23 25.82
CA ASN A 314 10.11 9.00 25.05
C ASN A 314 9.28 8.98 23.75
N LEU A 315 8.56 10.05 23.42
CA LEU A 315 7.75 10.15 22.23
C LEU A 315 8.63 10.09 20.98
N GLU A 316 8.36 9.12 20.10
CA GLU A 316 9.11 8.94 18.85
C GLU A 316 8.34 9.40 17.60
N TYR A 317 7.00 9.26 17.61
CA TYR A 317 6.19 9.50 16.43
C TYR A 317 4.95 10.33 16.76
N ILE A 318 4.80 11.45 16.07
CA ILE A 318 3.57 12.24 16.00
C ILE A 318 3.03 12.05 14.59
N LYS A 319 1.83 11.44 14.46
CA LYS A 319 1.29 11.07 13.16
C LYS A 319 0.47 12.21 12.53
N SER A 320 0.04 11.97 11.27
CA SER A 320 -0.70 12.97 10.47
C SER A 320 -1.94 13.47 11.21
N ASN A 321 -2.17 14.78 11.12
CA ASN A 321 -3.32 15.46 11.74
C ASN A 321 -3.44 15.30 13.27
N ALA A 322 -2.41 14.82 13.96
CA ALA A 322 -2.51 14.43 15.37
C ALA A 322 -3.12 15.53 16.27
N PHE A 323 -2.83 16.79 15.98
CA PHE A 323 -3.34 17.97 16.69
C PHE A 323 -3.95 19.02 15.73
N PHE A 324 -4.42 18.58 14.58
CA PHE A 324 -5.04 19.47 13.58
C PHE A 324 -6.23 20.24 14.17
N GLU A 325 -6.28 21.56 13.94
CA GLU A 325 -7.28 22.49 14.50
C GLU A 325 -7.34 22.52 16.03
N CYS A 326 -6.23 22.24 16.73
CA CYS A 326 -6.12 22.49 18.16
C CYS A 326 -5.76 23.96 18.46
N ASN A 327 -6.00 24.39 19.71
CA ASN A 327 -5.72 25.76 20.16
C ASN A 327 -4.38 25.88 20.93
N ILE A 328 -3.41 25.03 20.60
CA ILE A 328 -2.10 25.00 21.29
C ILE A 328 -1.38 26.33 21.11
N GLU A 329 -0.87 26.89 22.21
CA GLU A 329 -0.19 28.20 22.24
C GLU A 329 1.34 28.06 22.18
N SER A 330 1.88 27.01 22.79
CA SER A 330 3.32 26.72 22.78
C SER A 330 3.59 25.21 22.73
N LEU A 331 4.69 24.82 22.12
CA LEU A 331 5.05 23.42 21.90
C LEU A 331 6.55 23.23 22.10
N ASN A 332 6.90 22.25 22.94
CA ASN A 332 8.26 21.77 23.07
C ASN A 332 8.32 20.33 22.54
N ILE A 333 9.08 20.09 21.44
CA ILE A 333 9.23 18.79 20.80
C ILE A 333 10.49 18.12 21.35
N PRO A 334 10.35 16.96 22.05
CA PRO A 334 11.48 16.26 22.66
C PRO A 334 12.49 15.74 21.60
N ALA A 335 13.74 15.56 22.02
CA ALA A 335 14.82 15.05 21.17
C ALA A 335 14.59 13.62 20.65
N SER A 336 13.70 12.87 21.27
CA SER A 336 13.32 11.50 20.90
C SER A 336 12.42 11.44 19.65
N VAL A 337 11.74 12.55 19.30
CA VAL A 337 10.82 12.60 18.16
C VAL A 337 11.60 12.42 16.86
N LYS A 338 11.28 11.34 16.14
CA LYS A 338 11.89 10.96 14.87
C LYS A 338 11.10 11.52 13.67
N SER A 339 9.76 11.54 13.78
CA SER A 339 8.92 12.08 12.71
C SER A 339 7.70 12.84 13.23
N ILE A 340 7.32 13.87 12.47
CA ILE A 340 6.09 14.63 12.58
C ILE A 340 5.37 14.48 11.24
N GLY A 341 4.17 13.89 11.27
CA GLY A 341 3.38 13.58 10.08
C GLY A 341 2.69 14.81 9.48
N SER A 342 2.11 14.60 8.30
CA SER A 342 1.41 15.65 7.54
C SER A 342 0.34 16.34 8.39
N GLU A 343 0.30 17.66 8.32
CA GLU A 343 -0.69 18.50 9.00
C GLU A 343 -0.79 18.28 10.52
N ALA A 344 0.23 17.69 11.14
CA ALA A 344 0.15 17.27 12.55
C ALA A 344 -0.26 18.39 13.51
N PHE A 345 0.18 19.63 13.27
CA PHE A 345 -0.17 20.84 14.02
C PHE A 345 -0.81 21.91 13.13
N ALA A 346 -1.27 21.54 11.94
CA ALA A 346 -1.87 22.50 11.02
C ALA A 346 -3.13 23.13 11.62
N ASN A 347 -3.36 24.39 11.29
CA ASN A 347 -4.44 25.21 11.82
C ASN A 347 -4.43 25.41 13.35
N CYS A 348 -3.32 25.09 14.03
CA CYS A 348 -3.09 25.55 15.41
C CYS A 348 -2.73 27.05 15.41
N ARG A 349 -3.70 27.89 15.08
CA ARG A 349 -3.50 29.33 14.75
C ARG A 349 -2.87 30.15 15.88
N ASN A 350 -3.00 29.70 17.14
CA ASN A 350 -2.42 30.38 18.30
C ASN A 350 -1.03 29.85 18.68
N LEU A 351 -0.53 28.82 17.95
CA LEU A 351 0.81 28.28 18.16
C LEU A 351 1.85 29.33 17.77
N SER A 352 2.39 30.05 18.77
CA SER A 352 3.32 31.15 18.57
C SER A 352 4.77 30.82 18.95
N ASN A 353 4.96 29.74 19.71
CA ASN A 353 6.28 29.31 20.11
C ASN A 353 6.44 27.79 19.91
N VAL A 354 7.42 27.42 19.09
CA VAL A 354 7.83 26.02 18.89
C VAL A 354 9.31 25.93 19.23
N ASP A 355 9.64 25.06 20.17
CA ASP A 355 11.02 24.63 20.40
C ASP A 355 11.16 23.14 20.07
N MET A 356 12.32 22.77 19.54
CA MET A 356 12.69 21.41 19.22
C MET A 356 14.05 21.15 19.84
N GLU A 357 14.16 20.30 20.87
CA GLU A 357 15.46 19.97 21.47
C GLU A 357 16.44 19.44 20.42
N LYS A 358 15.96 18.57 19.53
CA LYS A 358 16.62 18.10 18.32
C LYS A 358 15.63 18.21 17.16
N THR A 359 16.10 18.51 15.94
CA THR A 359 15.23 18.46 14.76
C THR A 359 14.87 17.02 14.44
N PRO A 360 13.58 16.69 14.28
CA PRO A 360 13.13 15.38 13.78
C PRO A 360 13.78 15.02 12.44
N ASP A 361 13.95 13.74 12.19
CA ASP A 361 14.53 13.27 10.93
C ASP A 361 13.57 13.55 9.76
N ILE A 362 12.25 13.53 10.03
CA ILE A 362 11.18 13.75 9.04
C ILE A 362 10.16 14.74 9.61
N ILE A 363 9.84 15.77 8.83
CA ILE A 363 8.70 16.65 9.03
C ILE A 363 7.94 16.73 7.72
N ASP A 364 6.72 16.17 7.74
CA ASP A 364 5.90 16.01 6.52
C ASP A 364 5.16 17.30 6.12
N VAL A 365 4.49 17.22 4.98
CA VAL A 365 3.70 18.28 4.32
C VAL A 365 2.78 18.97 5.33
N GLY A 366 2.80 20.29 5.32
CA GLY A 366 1.84 21.10 6.08
C GLY A 366 1.89 20.92 7.61
N ALA A 367 2.91 20.22 8.15
CA ALA A 367 2.94 19.87 9.59
C ALA A 367 2.66 21.02 10.55
N PHE A 368 3.02 22.25 10.18
CA PHE A 368 2.78 23.49 10.92
C PHE A 368 2.02 24.55 10.10
N GLU A 369 1.34 24.14 9.06
CA GLU A 369 0.61 25.04 8.17
C GLU A 369 -0.43 25.88 8.94
N ASN A 370 -0.59 27.16 8.57
CA ASN A 370 -1.51 28.11 9.19
C ASN A 370 -1.30 28.26 10.72
N THR A 371 -0.06 28.11 11.21
CA THR A 371 0.31 28.47 12.59
C THR A 371 0.91 29.85 12.63
N TYR A 372 0.66 30.60 13.73
CA TYR A 372 1.30 31.91 13.94
C TYR A 372 2.83 31.80 13.90
N TRP A 373 3.40 30.72 14.44
CA TRP A 373 4.83 30.47 14.45
C TRP A 373 5.42 30.42 13.02
N LEU A 374 4.87 29.60 12.13
CA LEU A 374 5.38 29.43 10.77
C LEU A 374 5.23 30.72 9.94
N GLU A 375 4.09 31.41 10.10
CA GLU A 375 3.84 32.68 9.42
C GLU A 375 4.86 33.76 9.79
N HIS A 376 5.31 33.78 11.06
CA HIS A 376 6.20 34.80 11.60
C HIS A 376 7.69 34.37 11.68
N LEU A 377 8.06 33.23 11.11
CA LEU A 377 9.49 32.90 10.92
C LEU A 377 10.15 33.96 10.04
N GLU A 378 11.36 34.38 10.45
CA GLU A 378 12.17 35.29 9.65
C GLU A 378 12.55 34.63 8.32
N LYS A 379 12.42 35.39 7.23
CA LYS A 379 12.84 34.98 5.89
C LYS A 379 14.21 35.55 5.52
N ASP A 380 14.98 34.79 4.78
CA ASP A 380 16.22 35.26 4.18
C ASP A 380 15.96 36.14 2.92
N GLU A 381 17.04 36.55 2.25
CA GLU A 381 16.99 37.39 1.04
C GLU A 381 16.27 36.71 -0.15
N TYR A 382 16.16 35.36 -0.13
CA TYR A 382 15.46 34.59 -1.15
C TYR A 382 13.99 34.30 -0.80
N GLY A 383 13.53 34.70 0.37
CA GLY A 383 12.17 34.39 0.86
C GLY A 383 12.05 33.07 1.61
N CYS A 384 13.15 32.38 1.85
CA CYS A 384 13.19 31.10 2.55
C CYS A 384 13.08 31.28 4.06
N LYS A 385 12.18 30.52 4.69
CA LYS A 385 11.94 30.53 6.15
C LYS A 385 12.56 29.29 6.78
N TYR A 386 13.52 29.52 7.65
CA TYR A 386 14.26 28.44 8.31
C TYR A 386 13.99 28.39 9.82
N PHE A 387 13.91 27.18 10.34
CA PHE A 387 14.07 26.95 11.75
C PHE A 387 15.19 25.93 11.97
N LYS A 388 16.24 26.34 12.69
CA LYS A 388 17.48 25.56 12.83
C LYS A 388 18.08 25.22 11.44
N ASN A 389 18.17 23.94 11.11
CA ASN A 389 18.73 23.42 9.86
C ASN A 389 17.66 22.86 8.90
N ILE A 390 16.40 23.21 9.11
CA ILE A 390 15.28 22.81 8.25
C ILE A 390 14.71 24.05 7.54
N LEU A 391 14.43 23.91 6.27
CA LEU A 391 13.65 24.85 5.48
C LEU A 391 12.16 24.49 5.62
N PHE A 392 11.38 25.37 6.24
CA PHE A 392 9.96 25.14 6.54
C PHE A 392 8.99 25.87 5.62
N GLY A 393 9.44 26.90 4.96
CA GLY A 393 8.55 27.69 4.11
C GLY A 393 9.31 28.56 3.12
N TYR A 394 8.60 29.01 2.10
CA TYR A 394 9.09 29.89 1.08
C TYR A 394 8.00 30.91 0.69
N GLU A 395 8.36 32.17 0.58
CA GLU A 395 7.49 33.19 0.02
C GLU A 395 7.93 33.49 -1.41
N ASP A 396 7.10 33.11 -2.39
CA ASP A 396 7.39 33.18 -3.82
C ASP A 396 7.81 34.60 -4.27
N GLY A 397 9.10 34.85 -4.37
CA GLY A 397 9.68 36.15 -4.63
C GLY A 397 10.73 36.17 -5.74
N GLU A 398 11.68 35.27 -5.65
CA GLU A 398 12.87 35.24 -6.49
C GLU A 398 12.81 34.11 -7.52
N SER A 399 13.28 34.37 -8.75
CA SER A 399 13.34 33.32 -9.78
C SER A 399 14.55 32.38 -9.60
N HIS A 400 15.54 32.83 -8.84
CA HIS A 400 16.74 32.08 -8.54
C HIS A 400 16.94 32.02 -7.03
N VAL A 401 16.86 30.83 -6.46
CA VAL A 401 16.98 30.57 -5.03
C VAL A 401 18.25 29.78 -4.74
N LYS A 402 19.04 30.23 -3.79
CA LYS A 402 20.17 29.49 -3.24
C LYS A 402 19.89 29.17 -1.78
N LEU A 403 19.80 27.89 -1.44
CA LEU A 403 19.54 27.47 -0.07
C LEU A 403 20.76 27.69 0.83
N ARG A 404 20.50 28.04 2.07
CA ARG A 404 21.50 28.30 3.12
C ARG A 404 22.37 27.07 3.39
N GLU A 405 23.68 27.28 3.48
CA GLU A 405 24.62 26.26 3.93
C GLU A 405 24.25 25.71 5.33
N GLY A 406 24.40 24.40 5.50
CA GLY A 406 24.00 23.72 6.74
C GLY A 406 22.54 23.28 6.80
N THR A 407 21.72 23.63 5.77
CA THR A 407 20.36 23.08 5.64
C THR A 407 20.44 21.55 5.49
N LYS A 408 19.71 20.82 6.34
CA LYS A 408 19.68 19.36 6.36
C LYS A 408 18.45 18.77 5.68
N SER A 409 17.34 19.48 5.75
CA SER A 409 16.07 19.03 5.19
C SER A 409 15.30 20.17 4.56
N ILE A 410 14.64 19.88 3.47
CA ILE A 410 13.58 20.69 2.86
C ILE A 410 12.28 20.02 3.24
N SER A 411 11.42 20.69 4.00
CA SER A 411 10.09 20.16 4.38
C SER A 411 9.22 19.93 3.15
N GLY A 412 8.16 19.15 3.31
CA GLY A 412 7.18 18.99 2.24
C GLY A 412 6.53 20.32 1.84
N ASP A 413 6.05 20.40 0.60
CA ASP A 413 5.32 21.52 -0.01
C ASP A 413 5.98 22.92 0.03
N VAL A 414 7.22 23.04 0.48
CA VAL A 414 7.88 24.33 0.67
C VAL A 414 7.86 25.23 -0.55
N PHE A 415 8.10 24.68 -1.75
CA PHE A 415 8.04 25.40 -3.03
C PHE A 415 6.80 25.03 -3.86
N PHE A 416 5.79 24.41 -3.25
CA PHE A 416 4.60 23.94 -3.97
C PHE A 416 3.97 25.05 -4.81
N ASN A 417 3.78 24.81 -6.13
CA ASN A 417 3.24 25.78 -7.09
C ASN A 417 4.01 27.12 -7.17
N SER A 418 5.31 27.16 -6.85
CA SER A 418 6.14 28.35 -6.99
C SER A 418 6.41 28.63 -8.47
N LEU A 419 5.52 29.41 -9.10
CA LEU A 419 5.56 29.69 -10.54
C LEU A 419 6.66 30.67 -10.93
N LYS A 420 7.28 31.39 -10.01
CA LYS A 420 8.42 32.28 -10.31
C LYS A 420 9.76 31.57 -10.25
N LEU A 421 9.84 30.43 -9.54
CA LEU A 421 11.09 29.72 -9.36
C LEU A 421 11.55 29.11 -10.69
N GLU A 422 12.70 29.59 -11.20
CA GLU A 422 13.32 29.09 -12.43
C GLU A 422 14.59 28.27 -12.15
N LYS A 423 15.29 28.57 -11.06
CA LYS A 423 16.52 27.88 -10.67
C LYS A 423 16.63 27.73 -9.17
N ILE A 424 17.09 26.55 -8.71
CA ILE A 424 17.43 26.30 -7.32
C ILE A 424 18.82 25.70 -7.18
N GLU A 425 19.59 26.20 -6.19
CA GLU A 425 20.88 25.64 -5.80
C GLU A 425 20.75 25.02 -4.39
N ILE A 426 20.97 23.71 -4.31
CA ILE A 426 20.79 22.89 -3.10
C ILE A 426 22.19 22.53 -2.58
N PRO A 427 22.55 23.00 -1.34
CA PRO A 427 23.87 22.75 -0.79
C PRO A 427 24.06 21.27 -0.44
N LYS A 428 25.30 20.82 -0.43
CA LYS A 428 25.66 19.42 -0.14
C LYS A 428 25.21 18.92 1.24
N SER A 429 24.92 19.84 2.17
CA SER A 429 24.46 19.49 3.51
C SER A 429 23.03 18.94 3.56
N VAL A 430 22.22 19.12 2.49
CA VAL A 430 20.84 18.61 2.43
C VAL A 430 20.85 17.10 2.27
N GLU A 431 20.08 16.43 3.13
CA GLU A 431 19.95 14.98 3.17
C GLU A 431 18.58 14.51 2.71
N ILE A 432 17.54 15.35 2.87
CA ILE A 432 16.14 15.00 2.61
C ILE A 432 15.44 16.10 1.82
N ILE A 433 14.75 15.71 0.74
CA ILE A 433 13.78 16.53 0.03
C ILE A 433 12.40 15.94 0.32
N GLY A 434 11.52 16.73 0.95
CA GLY A 434 10.22 16.33 1.42
C GLY A 434 9.20 16.06 0.31
N TRP A 435 8.05 15.56 0.69
CA TRP A 435 6.89 15.31 -0.17
C TRP A 435 6.47 16.58 -0.89
N GLU A 436 6.21 16.50 -2.20
CA GLU A 436 5.74 17.61 -3.02
C GLU A 436 6.59 18.90 -2.91
N ALA A 437 7.83 18.83 -2.40
CA ALA A 437 8.63 20.01 -2.06
C ALA A 437 8.76 21.03 -3.21
N PHE A 438 8.80 20.57 -4.45
CA PHE A 438 8.85 21.37 -5.68
C PHE A 438 7.68 21.06 -6.63
N SER A 439 6.65 20.35 -6.18
CA SER A 439 5.51 19.98 -7.02
C SER A 439 4.83 21.21 -7.59
N GLY A 440 4.52 21.20 -8.90
CA GLY A 440 3.90 22.31 -9.58
C GLY A 440 4.82 23.53 -9.85
N CYS A 441 6.14 23.42 -9.62
CA CYS A 441 7.10 24.45 -10.03
C CYS A 441 7.29 24.44 -11.55
N GLN A 442 6.25 24.83 -12.30
CA GLN A 442 6.17 24.66 -13.75
C GLN A 442 7.27 25.39 -14.53
N ASN A 443 7.86 26.44 -13.96
CA ASN A 443 8.92 27.22 -14.59
C ASN A 443 10.33 26.85 -14.11
N LEU A 444 10.48 25.85 -13.22
CA LEU A 444 11.78 25.39 -12.75
C LEU A 444 12.54 24.73 -13.92
N LYS A 445 13.63 25.36 -14.34
CA LYS A 445 14.50 24.92 -15.44
C LYS A 445 15.72 24.15 -14.97
N GLU A 446 16.26 24.55 -13.80
CA GLU A 446 17.50 24.03 -13.24
C GLU A 446 17.35 23.72 -11.75
N CYS A 447 17.63 22.48 -11.37
CA CYS A 447 17.82 22.05 -9.97
C CYS A 447 19.26 21.56 -9.83
N ILE A 448 20.09 22.31 -9.11
CA ILE A 448 21.52 22.04 -9.00
C ILE A 448 21.81 21.52 -7.59
N PHE A 449 22.25 20.28 -7.52
CA PHE A 449 22.85 19.71 -6.31
C PHE A 449 24.36 20.04 -6.29
N GLU A 450 24.83 20.61 -5.19
CA GLU A 450 26.27 20.89 -5.01
C GLU A 450 27.08 19.59 -5.12
N GLU A 451 28.29 19.69 -5.65
CA GLU A 451 29.20 18.55 -5.76
C GLU A 451 29.46 17.88 -4.38
N GLY A 452 29.41 16.55 -4.34
CA GLY A 452 29.45 15.79 -3.08
C GLY A 452 28.15 15.90 -2.26
N SER A 453 27.02 16.09 -2.91
CA SER A 453 25.70 16.15 -2.28
C SER A 453 25.41 14.92 -1.42
N ASN A 454 24.82 15.14 -0.24
CA ASN A 454 24.48 14.09 0.73
C ASN A 454 22.98 13.71 0.68
N ILE A 455 22.26 14.02 -0.39
CA ILE A 455 20.84 13.65 -0.55
C ILE A 455 20.69 12.13 -0.41
N LYS A 456 19.96 11.68 0.58
CA LYS A 456 19.63 10.28 0.84
C LYS A 456 18.25 9.90 0.33
N ILE A 457 17.32 10.83 0.46
CA ILE A 457 15.88 10.60 0.24
C ILE A 457 15.31 11.77 -0.56
N ILE A 458 14.65 11.43 -1.66
CA ILE A 458 13.74 12.32 -2.41
C ILE A 458 12.36 11.67 -2.27
N TYR A 459 11.44 12.32 -1.56
CA TYR A 459 10.12 11.76 -1.29
C TYR A 459 9.20 11.81 -2.50
N GLU A 460 8.00 11.23 -2.32
CA GLU A 460 6.98 11.13 -3.36
C GLU A 460 6.58 12.51 -3.87
N GLU A 461 6.31 12.59 -5.17
CA GLU A 461 5.84 13.77 -5.89
C GLU A 461 6.75 15.02 -5.75
N ALA A 462 8.00 14.85 -5.27
CA ALA A 462 8.88 15.98 -4.91
C ALA A 462 9.12 16.99 -6.05
N PHE A 463 9.18 16.55 -7.30
CA PHE A 463 9.34 17.39 -8.51
C PHE A 463 8.20 17.18 -9.51
N LYS A 464 7.05 16.67 -9.07
CA LYS A 464 5.91 16.47 -9.94
C LYS A 464 5.50 17.76 -10.64
N GLU A 465 5.14 17.68 -11.93
CA GLU A 465 4.75 18.81 -12.76
C GLU A 465 5.79 19.95 -12.85
N CYS A 466 7.08 19.66 -12.66
CA CYS A 466 8.16 20.60 -12.99
C CYS A 466 8.35 20.63 -14.51
N LYS A 467 7.38 21.20 -15.23
CA LYS A 467 7.22 21.08 -16.68
C LYS A 467 8.37 21.66 -17.51
N SER A 468 9.16 22.59 -16.95
CA SER A 468 10.30 23.22 -17.63
C SER A 468 11.65 22.62 -17.27
N LEU A 469 11.71 21.64 -16.34
CA LEU A 469 12.94 20.99 -15.92
C LEU A 469 13.46 20.12 -17.06
N LYS A 470 14.72 20.42 -17.52
CA LYS A 470 15.28 19.76 -18.69
C LYS A 470 16.17 18.57 -18.37
N GLU A 471 16.91 18.67 -17.30
CA GLU A 471 17.81 17.60 -16.86
C GLU A 471 17.89 17.55 -15.35
N ILE A 472 18.17 16.36 -14.83
CA ILE A 472 18.42 16.15 -13.42
C ILE A 472 19.52 15.10 -13.21
N GLU A 473 20.46 15.40 -12.32
CA GLU A 473 21.48 14.44 -11.85
C GLU A 473 21.10 13.95 -10.45
N ILE A 474 20.74 12.70 -10.30
CA ILE A 474 20.45 12.09 -8.99
C ILE A 474 21.77 11.81 -8.27
N PRO A 475 22.01 12.38 -7.08
CA PRO A 475 23.28 12.27 -6.37
C PRO A 475 23.66 10.81 -6.01
N GLU A 476 24.95 10.53 -5.90
CA GLU A 476 25.48 9.20 -5.54
C GLU A 476 25.02 8.68 -4.18
N SER A 477 24.75 9.59 -3.24
CA SER A 477 24.31 9.28 -1.87
C SER A 477 22.83 8.86 -1.79
N THR A 478 22.05 9.02 -2.89
CA THR A 478 20.62 8.78 -2.89
C THR A 478 20.30 7.28 -2.79
N LYS A 479 19.43 6.93 -1.84
CA LYS A 479 18.98 5.55 -1.57
C LYS A 479 17.49 5.34 -1.81
N TYR A 480 16.72 6.41 -1.79
CA TYR A 480 15.28 6.36 -1.99
C TYR A 480 14.81 7.46 -2.92
N LEU A 481 14.02 7.06 -3.92
CA LEU A 481 13.33 7.94 -4.84
C LEU A 481 11.84 7.57 -4.81
N GLY A 482 11.04 8.49 -4.31
CA GLY A 482 9.62 8.31 -4.08
C GLY A 482 8.80 8.11 -5.35
N GLY A 483 7.63 7.50 -5.22
CA GLY A 483 6.71 7.36 -6.33
C GLY A 483 6.33 8.71 -6.92
N LYS A 484 6.17 8.78 -8.25
CA LYS A 484 5.78 10.00 -8.96
C LYS A 484 6.72 11.20 -8.77
N ALA A 485 7.95 10.98 -8.29
CA ALA A 485 8.86 12.06 -7.94
C ALA A 485 9.11 13.04 -9.09
N PHE A 486 9.04 12.60 -10.34
CA PHE A 486 9.16 13.39 -11.56
C PHE A 486 7.95 13.22 -12.51
N GLU A 487 6.76 12.85 -11.94
CA GLU A 487 5.53 12.74 -12.74
C GLU A 487 5.26 14.05 -13.50
N ASP A 488 4.93 13.93 -14.81
CA ASP A 488 4.61 15.07 -15.71
C ASP A 488 5.68 16.17 -15.79
N CYS A 489 6.96 15.81 -15.63
CA CYS A 489 8.08 16.66 -16.02
C CYS A 489 8.23 16.64 -17.56
N GLU A 490 7.30 17.28 -18.26
CA GLU A 490 7.11 17.15 -19.70
C GLU A 490 8.38 17.47 -20.52
N SER A 491 9.18 18.47 -20.11
CA SER A 491 10.42 18.89 -20.80
C SER A 491 11.68 18.17 -20.34
N LEU A 492 11.57 17.16 -19.46
CA LEU A 492 12.73 16.45 -18.93
C LEU A 492 13.33 15.55 -20.02
N GLU A 493 14.48 15.97 -20.57
CA GLU A 493 15.15 15.30 -21.67
C GLU A 493 16.14 14.24 -21.19
N LYS A 494 16.74 14.46 -20.01
CA LYS A 494 17.83 13.63 -19.50
C LYS A 494 17.78 13.43 -17.99
N VAL A 495 17.97 12.16 -17.56
CA VAL A 495 18.12 11.77 -16.16
C VAL A 495 19.41 10.98 -16.00
N VAL A 496 20.27 11.40 -15.08
CA VAL A 496 21.53 10.73 -14.76
C VAL A 496 21.55 10.31 -13.30
N PHE A 497 21.62 9.02 -13.03
CA PHE A 497 21.96 8.52 -11.70
C PHE A 497 23.48 8.45 -11.60
N LYS A 498 24.07 9.23 -10.67
CA LYS A 498 25.52 9.25 -10.48
C LYS A 498 26.05 7.89 -10.06
N GLU A 499 27.27 7.56 -10.45
CA GLU A 499 27.93 6.33 -10.06
C GLU A 499 28.02 6.23 -8.52
N GLY A 500 27.65 5.06 -7.96
CA GLY A 500 27.53 4.88 -6.50
C GLY A 500 26.11 5.06 -5.94
N CYS A 501 25.16 5.54 -6.74
CA CYS A 501 23.74 5.64 -6.33
C CYS A 501 23.19 4.25 -5.98
N ASP A 502 22.64 4.09 -4.76
CA ASP A 502 22.17 2.78 -4.21
C ASP A 502 20.64 2.68 -4.22
N ILE A 503 20.01 3.16 -5.29
CA ILE A 503 18.56 2.98 -5.49
C ILE A 503 18.32 1.58 -6.02
N LYS A 504 17.53 0.79 -5.28
CA LYS A 504 17.17 -0.59 -5.63
C LYS A 504 15.82 -0.69 -6.32
N ILE A 505 14.95 0.27 -6.07
CA ILE A 505 13.56 0.27 -6.54
C ILE A 505 13.25 1.59 -7.23
N LEU A 506 12.74 1.53 -8.47
CA LEU A 506 12.01 2.62 -9.08
C LEU A 506 10.52 2.45 -8.77
N ASN A 507 10.02 3.33 -7.92
CA ASN A 507 8.65 3.31 -7.43
C ASN A 507 7.63 3.65 -8.53
N MET A 508 6.35 3.49 -8.20
CA MET A 508 5.24 3.74 -9.11
C MET A 508 5.33 5.14 -9.74
N GLY A 509 5.25 5.19 -11.08
CA GLY A 509 5.11 6.43 -11.84
C GLY A 509 6.26 7.43 -11.70
N VAL A 510 7.46 7.03 -11.26
CA VAL A 510 8.57 7.98 -10.96
C VAL A 510 8.83 8.96 -12.10
N PHE A 511 8.78 8.50 -13.36
CA PHE A 511 8.96 9.30 -14.58
C PHE A 511 7.73 9.26 -15.49
N TRP A 512 6.55 9.00 -14.93
CA TRP A 512 5.32 8.98 -15.72
C TRP A 512 5.08 10.35 -16.36
N GLY A 513 4.79 10.37 -17.68
CA GLY A 513 4.49 11.61 -18.38
C GLY A 513 5.70 12.50 -18.69
N CYS A 514 6.95 12.00 -18.52
CA CYS A 514 8.15 12.69 -18.98
C CYS A 514 8.25 12.56 -20.51
N THR A 515 7.41 13.31 -21.24
CA THR A 515 7.20 13.12 -22.69
C THR A 515 8.45 13.35 -23.53
N ASP A 516 9.34 14.26 -23.10
CA ASP A 516 10.57 14.60 -23.82
C ASP A 516 11.79 13.77 -23.38
N LEU A 517 11.63 12.79 -22.46
CA LEU A 517 12.73 11.98 -21.95
C LEU A 517 13.36 11.13 -23.07
N LYS A 518 14.61 11.43 -23.39
CA LYS A 518 15.40 10.75 -24.44
C LYS A 518 16.45 9.82 -23.87
N GLU A 519 17.11 10.27 -22.81
CA GLU A 519 18.25 9.59 -22.20
C GLU A 519 18.02 9.34 -20.71
N ILE A 520 18.22 8.09 -20.30
CA ILE A 520 18.26 7.73 -18.89
C ILE A 520 19.38 6.72 -18.62
N THR A 521 20.22 7.00 -17.63
CA THR A 521 21.22 6.06 -17.14
C THR A 521 20.75 5.51 -15.81
N LEU A 522 20.35 4.24 -15.78
CA LEU A 522 19.82 3.58 -14.57
C LEU A 522 20.96 3.20 -13.61
N PRO A 523 20.71 3.22 -12.28
CA PRO A 523 21.73 2.83 -11.30
C PRO A 523 22.05 1.32 -11.39
N SER A 524 23.31 0.96 -11.20
CA SER A 524 23.75 -0.44 -11.24
C SER A 524 23.19 -1.31 -10.10
N SER A 525 22.67 -0.69 -9.06
CA SER A 525 22.02 -1.33 -7.90
C SER A 525 20.53 -1.64 -8.10
N LEU A 526 19.92 -1.18 -9.21
CA LEU A 526 18.47 -1.29 -9.43
C LEU A 526 18.04 -2.75 -9.56
N GLU A 527 17.12 -3.17 -8.70
CA GLU A 527 16.58 -4.53 -8.64
C GLU A 527 15.13 -4.62 -9.17
N GLU A 528 14.32 -3.57 -8.96
CA GLU A 528 12.90 -3.61 -9.25
C GLU A 528 12.40 -2.32 -9.88
N VAL A 529 11.48 -2.44 -10.85
CA VAL A 529 10.79 -1.33 -11.51
C VAL A 529 9.29 -1.56 -11.41
N TYR A 530 8.60 -0.66 -10.74
CA TYR A 530 7.19 -0.80 -10.43
C TYR A 530 6.25 -0.17 -11.45
N PHE A 531 4.95 -0.24 -11.15
CA PHE A 531 3.84 0.17 -12.00
C PHE A 531 4.10 1.54 -12.66
N ALA A 532 3.97 1.58 -13.99
CA ALA A 532 4.01 2.80 -14.81
C ALA A 532 5.26 3.70 -14.63
N ALA A 533 6.40 3.16 -14.13
CA ALA A 533 7.58 3.96 -13.79
C ALA A 533 8.08 4.85 -14.93
N PHE A 534 7.94 4.43 -16.20
CA PHE A 534 8.29 5.17 -17.42
C PHE A 534 7.09 5.31 -18.38
N ALA A 535 5.86 5.11 -17.90
CA ALA A 535 4.71 5.21 -18.79
C ALA A 535 4.61 6.63 -19.37
N HIS A 536 4.21 6.75 -20.64
CA HIS A 536 4.14 8.00 -21.38
C HIS A 536 5.48 8.76 -21.59
N CYS A 537 6.64 8.10 -21.45
CA CYS A 537 7.91 8.65 -21.90
C CYS A 537 7.99 8.54 -23.44
N GLU A 538 7.26 9.41 -24.12
CA GLU A 538 7.03 9.29 -25.58
C GLU A 538 8.30 9.43 -26.42
N SER A 539 9.30 10.20 -25.96
CA SER A 539 10.56 10.43 -26.67
C SER A 539 11.66 9.42 -26.37
N LEU A 540 11.42 8.46 -25.44
CA LEU A 540 12.40 7.46 -25.05
C LEU A 540 12.62 6.47 -26.20
N GLU A 541 13.85 6.45 -26.75
CA GLU A 541 14.19 5.58 -27.89
C GLU A 541 14.82 4.26 -27.45
N GLU A 542 15.60 4.29 -26.36
CA GLU A 542 16.25 3.10 -25.84
C GLU A 542 16.32 3.12 -24.30
N ILE A 543 16.29 1.94 -23.71
CA ILE A 543 16.50 1.75 -22.27
C ILE A 543 17.30 0.49 -22.01
N ARG A 544 18.30 0.59 -21.13
CA ARG A 544 19.10 -0.53 -20.65
C ARG A 544 18.92 -0.74 -19.17
N PHE A 545 18.44 -1.94 -18.79
CA PHE A 545 18.31 -2.33 -17.38
C PHE A 545 19.63 -2.96 -16.90
N PRO A 546 20.06 -2.75 -15.64
CA PRO A 546 21.31 -3.28 -15.12
C PRO A 546 21.25 -4.79 -14.85
N GLU A 547 22.41 -5.43 -14.66
CA GLU A 547 22.54 -6.86 -14.30
C GLU A 547 21.79 -7.26 -13.02
N SER A 548 21.63 -6.30 -12.09
CA SER A 548 20.96 -6.49 -10.80
C SER A 548 19.44 -6.62 -10.89
N ILE A 549 18.83 -6.28 -12.05
CA ILE A 549 17.36 -6.26 -12.20
C ILE A 549 16.74 -7.64 -11.99
N LYS A 550 15.69 -7.71 -11.19
CA LYS A 550 14.95 -8.93 -10.86
C LYS A 550 13.49 -8.85 -11.29
N TYR A 551 12.91 -7.65 -11.30
CA TYR A 551 11.50 -7.44 -11.62
C TYR A 551 11.26 -6.15 -12.40
N ILE A 552 10.43 -6.24 -13.44
CA ILE A 552 9.92 -5.09 -14.18
C ILE A 552 8.41 -5.26 -14.31
N ASP A 553 7.66 -4.31 -13.77
CA ASP A 553 6.20 -4.32 -13.89
C ASP A 553 5.76 -4.28 -15.35
N SER A 554 4.70 -4.98 -15.65
CA SER A 554 4.17 -5.14 -17.01
C SER A 554 3.75 -3.81 -17.66
N SER A 555 3.40 -2.82 -16.89
CA SER A 555 3.01 -1.47 -17.35
C SER A 555 4.14 -0.44 -17.30
N ALA A 556 5.33 -0.83 -16.84
CA ALA A 556 6.44 0.09 -16.58
C ALA A 556 6.82 0.97 -17.80
N LEU A 557 6.72 0.42 -19.01
CA LEU A 557 7.07 1.09 -20.28
C LEU A 557 5.83 1.35 -21.16
N ASN A 558 4.64 1.41 -20.55
CA ASN A 558 3.40 1.59 -21.31
C ASN A 558 3.40 2.93 -22.05
N THR A 559 2.94 2.95 -23.31
CA THR A 559 2.84 4.16 -24.15
C THR A 559 4.16 4.92 -24.41
N CYS A 560 5.33 4.25 -24.32
CA CYS A 560 6.61 4.78 -24.83
C CYS A 560 6.64 4.68 -26.36
N LYS A 561 5.99 5.60 -27.06
CA LYS A 561 5.66 5.49 -28.50
C LYS A 561 6.87 5.36 -29.43
N ASN A 562 8.03 5.95 -29.07
CA ASN A 562 9.23 5.93 -29.89
C ASN A 562 10.28 4.91 -29.46
N LEU A 563 9.93 4.00 -28.53
CA LEU A 563 10.87 3.02 -28.01
C LEU A 563 11.29 2.02 -29.08
N LYS A 564 12.58 2.04 -29.44
CA LYS A 564 13.19 1.22 -30.50
C LYS A 564 13.95 0.02 -29.97
N GLN A 565 14.59 0.15 -28.81
CA GLN A 565 15.44 -0.88 -28.22
C GLN A 565 15.28 -0.97 -26.70
N ILE A 566 15.25 -2.21 -26.21
CA ILE A 566 15.27 -2.51 -24.77
C ILE A 566 16.37 -3.56 -24.54
N GLU A 567 17.28 -3.27 -23.63
CA GLU A 567 18.33 -4.19 -23.20
C GLU A 567 18.03 -4.71 -21.80
N VAL A 568 17.96 -6.04 -21.65
CA VAL A 568 17.66 -6.70 -20.37
C VAL A 568 18.58 -7.90 -20.16
N PRO A 569 18.98 -8.20 -18.91
CA PRO A 569 19.74 -9.40 -18.60
C PRO A 569 18.97 -10.68 -18.95
N VAL A 570 19.72 -11.72 -19.33
CA VAL A 570 19.16 -13.05 -19.61
C VAL A 570 18.41 -13.63 -18.42
N SER A 571 18.80 -13.26 -17.21
CA SER A 571 18.22 -13.74 -15.94
C SER A 571 16.71 -13.52 -15.83
N ILE A 572 16.18 -12.41 -16.38
CA ILE A 572 14.73 -12.06 -16.33
C ILE A 572 14.01 -12.29 -17.66
N LYS A 573 14.61 -13.02 -18.60
CA LYS A 573 14.08 -13.22 -19.96
C LYS A 573 12.64 -13.74 -19.99
N GLU A 574 12.31 -14.68 -19.12
CA GLU A 574 10.98 -15.30 -19.10
C GLU A 574 9.93 -14.34 -18.57
N ASP A 575 10.23 -13.62 -17.49
CA ASP A 575 9.33 -12.65 -16.87
C ASP A 575 9.10 -11.44 -17.79
N PHE A 576 10.16 -11.00 -18.48
CA PHE A 576 10.09 -9.87 -19.42
C PHE A 576 9.22 -10.14 -20.65
N LYS A 577 8.90 -11.39 -20.98
CA LYS A 577 7.98 -11.73 -22.09
C LYS A 577 6.57 -11.12 -21.89
N ILE A 578 6.10 -10.98 -20.66
CA ILE A 578 4.80 -10.38 -20.34
C ILE A 578 4.87 -8.87 -20.61
N VAL A 579 5.91 -8.20 -20.10
CA VAL A 579 6.17 -6.78 -20.34
C VAL A 579 6.20 -6.48 -21.84
N LYS A 580 6.94 -7.28 -22.61
CA LYS A 580 7.03 -7.13 -24.06
C LYS A 580 5.66 -7.27 -24.74
N LYS A 581 4.81 -8.22 -24.34
CA LYS A 581 3.47 -8.38 -24.93
C LYS A 581 2.59 -7.16 -24.73
N ILE A 582 2.67 -6.51 -23.58
CA ILE A 582 1.88 -5.31 -23.27
C ILE A 582 2.37 -4.12 -24.10
N ILE A 583 3.68 -3.96 -24.24
CA ILE A 583 4.27 -2.94 -25.12
C ILE A 583 3.84 -3.18 -26.57
N ASP A 584 3.94 -4.43 -27.06
CA ASP A 584 3.53 -4.81 -28.43
C ASP A 584 2.02 -4.58 -28.66
N PHE A 585 1.17 -4.83 -27.65
CA PHE A 585 -0.27 -4.56 -27.71
C PHE A 585 -0.58 -3.06 -27.81
N GLY A 586 0.27 -2.22 -27.22
CA GLY A 586 0.22 -0.75 -27.35
C GLY A 586 0.66 -0.23 -28.73
N GLY A 587 1.02 -1.12 -29.66
CA GLY A 587 1.43 -0.78 -31.03
C GLY A 587 2.89 -0.38 -31.18
N VAL A 588 3.71 -0.58 -30.16
CA VAL A 588 5.16 -0.34 -30.17
C VAL A 588 5.89 -1.68 -30.20
N HIS A 589 6.84 -1.86 -31.11
CA HIS A 589 7.55 -3.13 -31.31
C HIS A 589 9.06 -2.97 -31.17
N PRO A 590 9.58 -2.70 -29.95
CA PRO A 590 11.01 -2.49 -29.75
C PRO A 590 11.80 -3.78 -29.95
N LYS A 591 13.04 -3.63 -30.42
CA LYS A 591 14.01 -4.71 -30.43
C LYS A 591 14.44 -5.00 -29.00
N VAL A 592 14.20 -6.23 -28.51
CA VAL A 592 14.69 -6.67 -27.20
C VAL A 592 16.03 -7.40 -27.38
N ILE A 593 17.04 -6.93 -26.66
CA ILE A 593 18.38 -7.53 -26.61
C ILE A 593 18.56 -8.11 -25.21
N TYR A 594 18.89 -9.40 -25.17
CA TYR A 594 19.22 -10.10 -23.93
C TYR A 594 20.75 -10.23 -23.83
N TYR A 595 21.33 -9.82 -22.72
CA TYR A 595 22.78 -9.87 -22.49
C TYR A 595 23.14 -10.50 -21.15
#